data_daf0b9d98b86183a2c6fc9a2f475724c
#
_entry.id   daf0b9d98b86183a2c6fc9a2f475724c
#
_cell.length_a   1.000
_cell.length_b   1.000
_cell.length_c   1.000
_cell.angle_alpha   90.00
_cell.angle_beta   90.00
_cell.angle_gamma   90.00
#
_symmetry.space_group_name_H-M   'P 1'
#
loop_
_entity.id
_entity.type
_entity.pdbx_description
1 polymer ?
#
loop_
_entity_poly.entity_id
_entity_poly.type
_entity_poly.pdbx_seq_one_letter_code
_entity_poly.pdbx_strand_id
1 'polypeptide(L)' 'MKSKISVLLKELRLELGLTQDEFAKRVGKPQSTIARIETGAMIPTVHLLSEIATSLNKRLEISFVEKF' A
#
# COMPACT_ATOMS: atom_id res chain seq x y z
N MET A 1 -16.79 2.51 -1.03
CA MET A 1 -16.32 1.16 -0.66
C MET A 1 -14.80 1.07 -0.88
N LYS A 2 -14.07 0.58 0.09
CA LYS A 2 -12.62 0.46 -0.02
C LYS A 2 -12.23 -0.75 -0.84
N SER A 3 -11.22 -0.60 -1.68
CA SER A 3 -10.69 -1.72 -2.45
C SER A 3 -9.88 -2.65 -1.55
N LYS A 4 -9.65 -3.87 -2.03
CA LYS A 4 -8.80 -4.82 -1.33
C LYS A 4 -7.38 -4.29 -1.15
N ILE A 5 -6.89 -3.50 -2.11
CA ILE A 5 -5.55 -2.88 -2.04
C ILE A 5 -5.48 -1.87 -0.88
N SER A 6 -6.56 -1.08 -0.69
CA SER A 6 -6.63 -0.13 0.42
C SER A 6 -6.49 -0.84 1.76
N VAL A 7 -7.22 -1.95 1.91
CA VAL A 7 -7.21 -2.73 3.15
C VAL A 7 -5.83 -3.37 3.36
N LEU A 8 -5.26 -3.95 2.31
CA LEU A 8 -3.95 -4.61 2.41
C LEU A 8 -2.84 -3.63 2.81
N LEU A 9 -2.85 -2.43 2.22
CA LEU A 9 -1.82 -1.44 2.55
C LEU A 9 -1.94 -0.99 4.00
N LYS A 10 -3.16 -0.75 4.46
CA LYS A 10 -3.39 -0.36 5.85
C LYS A 10 -2.96 -1.46 6.81
N GLU A 11 -3.30 -2.71 6.51
CA GLU A 11 -2.89 -3.85 7.32
C GLU A 11 -1.38 -3.96 7.40
N LEU A 12 -0.69 -3.79 6.27
CA LEU A 12 0.77 -3.82 6.23
C LEU A 12 1.36 -2.75 7.15
N ARG A 13 0.82 -1.53 7.05
CA ARG A 13 1.28 -0.43 7.90
C ARG A 13 1.09 -0.74 9.39
N LEU A 14 -0.08 -1.27 9.75
CA LEU A 14 -0.39 -1.61 11.13
C LEU A 14 0.47 -2.75 11.66
N GLU A 15 0.77 -3.73 10.83
CA GLU A 15 1.67 -4.83 11.19
C GLU A 15 3.07 -4.30 11.53
N LEU A 16 3.51 -3.25 10.84
CA LEU A 16 4.79 -2.61 11.10
C LEU A 16 4.76 -1.69 12.32
N GLY A 17 3.57 -1.45 12.89
CA GLY A 17 3.42 -0.58 14.05
C GLY A 17 3.60 0.89 13.73
N LEU A 18 3.32 1.30 12.48
CA LEU A 18 3.59 2.66 12.02
C LEU A 18 2.32 3.49 11.87
N THR A 19 2.42 4.78 12.16
CA THR A 19 1.39 5.75 11.79
C THR A 19 1.45 5.98 10.29
N GLN A 20 0.43 6.65 9.72
CA GLN A 20 0.45 7.02 8.30
C GLN A 20 1.67 7.89 7.96
N ASP A 21 2.00 8.84 8.83
CA ASP A 21 3.15 9.73 8.61
C ASP A 21 4.46 8.95 8.64
N GLU A 22 4.62 8.08 9.63
CA GLU A 22 5.82 7.25 9.73
C GLU A 22 5.97 6.31 8.54
N PHE A 23 4.87 5.72 8.11
CA PHE A 23 4.87 4.83 6.95
C PHE A 23 5.24 5.59 5.68
N ALA A 24 4.63 6.77 5.49
CA ALA A 24 4.91 7.63 4.33
C ALA A 24 6.40 7.97 4.25
N LYS A 25 6.98 8.34 5.38
CA LYS A 25 8.42 8.64 5.44
C LYS A 25 9.26 7.40 5.11
N ARG A 26 8.85 6.24 5.64
CA ARG A 26 9.57 4.98 5.40
C ARG A 26 9.59 4.63 3.91
N VAL A 27 8.50 4.83 3.21
CA VAL A 27 8.38 4.46 1.79
C VAL A 27 8.69 5.62 0.83
N GLY A 28 9.03 6.79 1.39
CA GLY A 28 9.43 7.94 0.57
C GLY A 28 8.31 8.56 -0.24
N LYS A 29 7.08 8.54 0.29
CA LYS A 29 5.91 9.10 -0.37
C LYS A 29 5.23 10.11 0.56
N PRO A 30 4.46 11.07 -0.01
CA PRO A 30 3.72 12.01 0.83
C PRO A 30 2.68 11.28 1.69
N GLN A 31 2.45 11.77 2.91
CA GLN A 31 1.42 11.20 3.77
C GLN A 31 0.04 11.26 3.12
N SER A 32 -0.25 12.34 2.39
CA SER A 32 -1.53 12.48 1.68
C SER A 32 -1.77 11.35 0.69
N THR A 33 -0.71 10.87 0.04
CA THR A 33 -0.82 9.72 -0.88
C THR A 33 -1.22 8.46 -0.12
N ILE A 34 -0.56 8.19 1.00
CA ILE A 34 -0.88 7.01 1.83
C ILE A 34 -2.32 7.10 2.34
N ALA A 35 -2.71 8.26 2.87
CA ALA A 35 -4.07 8.46 3.38
C ALA A 35 -5.12 8.23 2.28
N ARG A 36 -4.88 8.72 1.07
CA ARG A 36 -5.84 8.58 -0.04
C ARG A 36 -5.96 7.14 -0.50
N ILE A 37 -4.87 6.39 -0.49
CA ILE A 37 -4.93 4.96 -0.82
C ILE A 37 -5.73 4.22 0.26
N GLU A 38 -5.47 4.50 1.52
CA GLU A 38 -6.13 3.80 2.63
C GLU A 38 -7.62 4.11 2.72
N THR A 39 -8.04 5.32 2.35
CA THR A 39 -9.47 5.67 2.33
C THR A 39 -10.19 5.18 1.08
N GLY A 40 -9.45 4.77 0.07
CA GLY A 40 -10.04 4.36 -1.21
C GLY A 40 -10.22 5.51 -2.18
N ALA A 41 -9.79 6.73 -1.83
CA ALA A 41 -9.89 7.89 -2.71
C ALA A 41 -8.92 7.79 -3.90
N MET A 42 -7.91 6.94 -3.80
CA MET A 42 -6.93 6.74 -4.85
C MET A 42 -6.62 5.25 -4.98
N ILE A 43 -6.61 4.76 -6.22
CA ILE A 43 -6.17 3.40 -6.53
C ILE A 43 -4.71 3.51 -7.00
N PRO A 44 -3.76 2.90 -6.27
CA PRO A 44 -2.36 3.02 -6.65
C PRO A 44 -2.06 2.22 -7.91
N THR A 45 -1.06 2.68 -8.66
CA THR A 45 -0.54 1.93 -9.80
C THR A 45 0.31 0.75 -9.31
N VAL A 46 0.51 -0.23 -10.18
CA VAL A 46 1.43 -1.34 -9.89
C VAL A 46 2.83 -0.81 -9.63
N HIS A 47 3.25 0.20 -10.39
CA HIS A 47 4.56 0.82 -10.20
C HIS A 47 4.71 1.42 -8.79
N LEU A 48 3.71 2.16 -8.33
CA LEU A 48 3.73 2.75 -6.99
C LEU A 48 3.78 1.66 -5.91
N LEU A 49 2.98 0.62 -6.05
CA LEU A 49 2.98 -0.49 -5.11
C LEU A 49 4.33 -1.20 -5.07
N SER A 50 4.97 -1.35 -6.23
CA SER A 50 6.29 -1.96 -6.33
C SER A 50 7.35 -1.11 -5.62
N GLU A 51 7.28 0.21 -5.77
CA GLU A 51 8.18 1.12 -5.07
C GLU A 51 8.01 1.02 -3.55
N ILE A 52 6.76 0.95 -3.09
CA ILE A 52 6.46 0.79 -1.66
C ILE A 52 7.05 -0.53 -1.15
N ALA A 53 6.82 -1.60 -1.87
CA ALA A 53 7.34 -2.92 -1.49
C ALA A 53 8.87 -2.91 -1.38
N THR A 54 9.54 -2.35 -2.38
CA THR A 54 11.01 -2.26 -2.39
C THR A 54 11.53 -1.46 -1.20
N SER A 55 10.85 -0.36 -0.85
CA SER A 55 11.23 0.48 0.30
C SER A 55 11.12 -0.26 1.61
N LEU A 56 10.32 -1.30 1.67
CA LEU A 56 10.12 -2.12 2.87
C LEU A 56 10.92 -3.43 2.81
N ASN A 57 11.82 -3.55 1.85
CA ASN A 57 12.60 -4.76 1.61
C ASN A 57 11.69 -5.96 1.32
N LYS A 58 10.63 -5.71 0.56
CA LYS A 58 9.65 -6.70 0.14
C LYS A 58 9.55 -6.72 -1.38
N ARG A 59 8.91 -7.73 -1.90
CA ARG A 59 8.64 -7.86 -3.34
C ARG A 59 7.12 -7.91 -3.54
N LEU A 60 6.64 -7.12 -4.50
CA LEU A 60 5.24 -7.20 -4.90
C LEU A 60 5.04 -8.41 -5.80
N GLU A 61 4.02 -9.21 -5.51
CA GLU A 61 3.62 -10.32 -6.37
C GLU A 61 2.20 -10.11 -6.85
N ILE A 62 1.97 -10.34 -8.12
CA ILE A 62 0.65 -10.25 -8.76
C ILE A 62 0.45 -11.51 -9.57
N SER A 63 -0.72 -12.10 -9.45
CA SER A 63 -1.02 -13.32 -10.20
C SER A 63 -2.48 -13.35 -10.63
N PHE A 64 -2.73 -14.12 -11.68
CA PHE A 64 -4.09 -14.45 -12.07
C PHE A 64 -4.38 -15.83 -11.54
N VAL A 65 -5.58 -16.03 -10.99
CA VAL A 65 -6.00 -17.32 -10.47
C VAL A 65 -7.25 -17.79 -11.22
N GLU A 66 -7.45 -19.09 -11.23
CA GLU A 66 -8.62 -19.68 -11.85
C GLU A 66 -9.89 -19.14 -11.18
N LYS A 67 -10.91 -18.92 -11.99
CA LYS A 67 -12.20 -18.44 -11.52
C LYS A 67 -13.25 -19.53 -11.73
N PHE A 68 -13.78 -20.04 -10.66
CA PHE A 68 -14.90 -20.99 -10.69
C PHE A 68 -15.64 -21.04 -9.39
#